data_c883d7dffdf8db064f2bf1c5f7dbfadc
#
_entry.id   c883d7dffdf8db064f2bf1c5f7dbfadc
#
_cell.length_a   1.000
_cell.length_b   1.000
_cell.length_c   1.000
_cell.angle_alpha   90.00
_cell.angle_beta   90.00
_cell.angle_gamma   90.00
#
_symmetry.space_group_name_H-M   'P 1'
#
loop_
_entity.id
_entity.type
_entity.pdbx_description
1 polymer ?
#
loop_
_entity_poly.entity_id
_entity_poly.type
_entity_poly.pdbx_seq_one_letter_code
_entity_poly.pdbx_strand_id
1 'polypeptide(L)'
;LQQSSAASDVYKRQLLGNTIATGAILYVIIKSFEDLSGAHFNPIVSIIFYFLKEINLKDLIFYLVIQFVAGLLAVLSIHFIFELSLLQISSKPRMGMSMFFSEIIASFGLILTILMVRKNNKSNVAISVALFITAGYWFTSSTSFANPAVTLARTFTDTFTGISPESIIYFFSGQLVGLFIAFYIYKFLR
;
A
#
# COMPACT_ATOMS: atom_id res chain seq x y z
N LEU A 1 15.23 -27.47 14.61
CA LEU A 1 14.05 -27.74 13.77
C LEU A 1 12.74 -27.28 14.43
N GLN A 2 12.49 -27.56 15.72
CA GLN A 2 11.26 -27.12 16.41
C GLN A 2 11.17 -25.60 16.60
N GLN A 3 12.26 -24.91 16.93
CA GLN A 3 12.25 -23.44 17.05
C GLN A 3 11.99 -22.73 15.73
N SER A 4 12.49 -23.27 14.61
CA SER A 4 12.24 -22.68 13.29
C SER A 4 10.78 -22.87 12.84
N SER A 5 10.13 -23.97 13.21
CA SER A 5 8.71 -24.19 12.91
C SER A 5 7.80 -23.25 13.72
N ALA A 6 8.06 -23.10 15.03
CA ALA A 6 7.30 -22.18 15.88
C ALA A 6 7.40 -20.72 15.42
N ALA A 7 8.61 -20.25 15.08
CA ALA A 7 8.79 -18.89 14.54
C ALA A 7 8.05 -18.70 13.20
N SER A 8 8.09 -19.72 12.33
CA SER A 8 7.34 -19.72 11.08
C SER A 8 5.82 -19.64 11.31
N ASP A 9 5.30 -20.34 12.31
CA ASP A 9 3.88 -20.33 12.63
C ASP A 9 3.42 -19.00 13.22
N VAL A 10 4.24 -18.40 14.10
CA VAL A 10 3.97 -17.05 14.62
C VAL A 10 3.93 -16.04 13.47
N TYR A 11 4.91 -16.07 12.56
CA TYR A 11 4.94 -15.20 11.39
C TYR A 11 3.67 -15.34 10.54
N LYS A 12 3.28 -16.57 10.23
CA LYS A 12 2.06 -16.84 9.42
C LYS A 12 0.79 -16.33 10.09
N ARG A 13 0.68 -16.49 11.42
CA ARG A 13 -0.48 -15.97 12.18
C ARG A 13 -0.52 -14.44 12.18
N GLN A 14 0.62 -13.78 12.38
CA GLN A 14 0.72 -12.32 12.29
C GLN A 14 0.38 -11.83 10.89
N LEU A 15 0.88 -12.49 9.84
CA LEU A 15 0.58 -12.15 8.46
C LEU A 15 -0.91 -12.32 8.18
N LEU A 16 -1.54 -13.40 8.62
CA LEU A 16 -2.98 -13.64 8.44
C LEU A 16 -3.82 -12.57 9.13
N GLY A 17 -3.52 -12.25 10.38
CA GLY A 17 -4.21 -11.20 11.14
C GLY A 17 -4.11 -9.83 10.45
N ASN A 18 -2.90 -9.44 10.02
CA ASN A 18 -2.70 -8.21 9.25
C ASN A 18 -3.47 -8.20 7.93
N THR A 19 -3.46 -9.31 7.20
CA THR A 19 -4.14 -9.44 5.90
C THR A 19 -5.64 -9.18 6.03
N ILE A 20 -6.30 -9.85 6.99
CA ILE A 20 -7.74 -9.71 7.21
C ILE A 20 -8.09 -8.30 7.69
N ALA A 21 -7.35 -7.79 8.68
CA ALA A 21 -7.59 -6.46 9.23
C ALA A 21 -7.41 -5.37 8.16
N THR A 22 -6.34 -5.46 7.34
CA THR A 22 -6.07 -4.49 6.28
C THR A 22 -7.16 -4.53 5.21
N GLY A 23 -7.55 -5.71 4.74
CA GLY A 23 -8.61 -5.83 3.74
C GLY A 23 -9.95 -5.28 4.25
N ALA A 24 -10.33 -5.64 5.47
CA ALA A 24 -11.57 -5.17 6.08
C ALA A 24 -11.61 -3.65 6.22
N ILE A 25 -10.56 -3.03 6.79
CA ILE A 25 -10.55 -1.58 6.98
C ILE A 25 -10.44 -0.82 5.65
N LEU A 26 -9.69 -1.33 4.67
CA LEU A 26 -9.62 -0.72 3.34
C LEU A 26 -11.00 -0.65 2.69
N TYR A 27 -11.77 -1.73 2.73
CA TYR A 27 -13.14 -1.71 2.23
C TYR A 27 -13.97 -0.61 2.90
N VAL A 28 -13.95 -0.56 4.22
CA VAL A 28 -14.74 0.40 5.01
C VAL A 28 -14.36 1.84 4.68
N ILE A 29 -13.05 2.18 4.73
CA ILE A 29 -12.63 3.58 4.50
C ILE A 29 -12.83 4.01 3.05
N ILE A 30 -12.56 3.15 2.06
CA ILE A 30 -12.80 3.49 0.66
C ILE A 30 -14.30 3.72 0.45
N LYS A 31 -15.15 2.81 0.94
CA LYS A 31 -16.60 2.94 0.79
C LYS A 31 -17.17 4.16 1.49
N SER A 32 -16.61 4.53 2.65
CA SER A 32 -17.07 5.70 3.42
C SER A 32 -16.67 7.04 2.79
N PHE A 33 -15.55 7.09 2.07
CA PHE A 33 -14.96 8.35 1.60
C PHE A 33 -14.90 8.48 0.07
N GLU A 34 -15.35 7.47 -0.69
CA GLU A 34 -15.26 7.49 -2.16
C GLU A 34 -16.00 8.66 -2.81
N ASP A 35 -17.14 9.06 -2.26
CA ASP A 35 -17.94 10.19 -2.77
C ASP A 35 -17.43 11.54 -2.25
N LEU A 36 -16.73 11.56 -1.11
CA LEU A 36 -16.21 12.80 -0.51
C LEU A 36 -14.89 13.24 -1.13
N SER A 37 -13.95 12.30 -1.31
CA SER A 37 -12.56 12.59 -1.73
C SER A 37 -12.02 11.69 -2.84
N GLY A 38 -12.84 10.80 -3.39
CA GLY A 38 -12.35 9.75 -4.28
C GLY A 38 -11.61 8.63 -3.55
N ALA A 39 -11.40 8.76 -2.23
CA ALA A 39 -10.78 7.77 -1.35
C ALA A 39 -9.44 7.21 -1.89
N HIS A 40 -8.57 8.07 -2.38
CA HIS A 40 -7.30 7.62 -2.97
C HIS A 40 -6.42 6.90 -1.95
N PHE A 41 -6.19 7.49 -0.75
CA PHE A 41 -5.38 6.99 0.36
C PHE A 41 -3.99 6.46 -0.04
N ASN A 42 -3.51 6.81 -1.23
CA ASN A 42 -2.32 6.23 -1.82
C ASN A 42 -1.72 7.18 -2.87
N PRO A 43 -0.44 7.57 -2.77
CA PRO A 43 0.22 8.44 -3.72
C PRO A 43 0.13 7.96 -5.18
N ILE A 44 0.38 6.67 -5.47
CA ILE A 44 0.31 6.18 -6.85
C ILE A 44 -1.11 6.20 -7.41
N VAL A 45 -2.13 6.09 -6.56
CA VAL A 45 -3.54 6.27 -6.98
C VAL A 45 -3.79 7.73 -7.32
N SER A 46 -3.32 8.70 -6.53
CA SER A 46 -3.47 10.11 -6.87
C SER A 46 -2.72 10.48 -8.15
N ILE A 47 -1.52 9.93 -8.35
CA ILE A 47 -0.71 10.16 -9.56
C ILE A 47 -1.43 9.62 -10.81
N ILE A 48 -2.04 8.43 -10.76
CA ILE A 48 -2.75 7.91 -11.93
C ILE A 48 -3.97 8.75 -12.30
N PHE A 49 -4.73 9.26 -11.32
CA PHE A 49 -5.86 10.16 -11.58
C PHE A 49 -5.42 11.50 -12.17
N TYR A 50 -4.24 12.01 -11.77
CA TYR A 50 -3.63 13.16 -12.42
C TYR A 50 -3.25 12.88 -13.89
N PHE A 51 -2.65 11.74 -14.20
CA PHE A 51 -2.32 11.36 -15.59
C PHE A 51 -3.57 11.13 -16.45
N LEU A 52 -4.67 10.74 -15.84
CA LEU A 52 -5.98 10.67 -16.50
C LEU A 52 -6.68 12.03 -16.63
N LYS A 53 -6.06 13.10 -16.12
CA LYS A 53 -6.60 14.48 -16.09
C LYS A 53 -7.91 14.62 -15.29
N GLU A 54 -8.10 13.79 -14.28
CA GLU A 54 -9.27 13.82 -13.42
C GLU A 54 -9.06 14.68 -12.17
N ILE A 55 -7.81 14.95 -11.79
CA ILE A 55 -7.42 15.95 -10.80
C ILE A 55 -6.33 16.85 -11.39
N ASN A 56 -6.24 18.08 -10.92
CA ASN A 56 -5.22 19.03 -11.33
C ASN A 56 -3.92 18.87 -10.49
N LEU A 57 -2.86 19.58 -10.88
CA LEU A 57 -1.56 19.49 -10.20
C LEU A 57 -1.61 19.97 -8.74
N LYS A 58 -2.42 21.02 -8.46
CA LYS A 58 -2.57 21.52 -7.08
C LYS A 58 -3.20 20.48 -6.17
N ASP A 59 -4.25 19.83 -6.65
CA ASP A 59 -4.92 18.75 -5.90
C ASP A 59 -3.98 17.57 -5.72
N LEU A 60 -3.23 17.17 -6.76
CA LEU A 60 -2.24 16.10 -6.63
C LEU A 60 -1.23 16.41 -5.51
N ILE A 61 -0.62 17.59 -5.52
CA ILE A 61 0.37 17.98 -4.49
C ILE A 61 -0.27 17.92 -3.10
N PHE A 62 -1.50 18.44 -2.96
CA PHE A 62 -2.22 18.41 -1.70
C PHE A 62 -2.48 16.98 -1.21
N TYR A 63 -2.94 16.08 -2.11
CA TYR A 63 -3.12 14.66 -1.79
C TYR A 63 -1.81 14.01 -1.33
N LEU A 64 -0.71 14.22 -2.06
CA LEU A 64 0.58 13.63 -1.72
C LEU A 64 1.06 14.08 -0.34
N VAL A 65 1.05 15.39 -0.08
CA VAL A 65 1.47 15.94 1.22
C VAL A 65 0.65 15.36 2.36
N ILE A 66 -0.69 15.38 2.24
CA ILE A 66 -1.57 14.87 3.30
C ILE A 66 -1.39 13.37 3.51
N GLN A 67 -1.24 12.57 2.45
CA GLN A 67 -1.08 11.13 2.56
C GLN A 67 0.22 10.77 3.30
N PHE A 68 1.32 11.45 3.00
CA PHE A 68 2.59 11.23 3.72
C PHE A 68 2.51 11.69 5.18
N VAL A 69 1.96 12.86 5.44
CA VAL A 69 1.79 13.37 6.80
C VAL A 69 0.85 12.47 7.61
N ALA A 70 -0.30 12.09 7.04
CA ALA A 70 -1.24 11.20 7.72
C ALA A 70 -0.64 9.82 8.02
N GLY A 71 0.17 9.28 7.11
CA GLY A 71 0.89 8.02 7.34
C GLY A 71 1.84 8.09 8.54
N LEU A 72 2.60 9.17 8.67
CA LEU A 72 3.50 9.39 9.81
C LEU A 72 2.71 9.59 11.12
N LEU A 73 1.66 10.41 11.09
CA LEU A 73 0.81 10.63 12.26
C LEU A 73 0.11 9.34 12.71
N ALA A 74 -0.30 8.49 11.77
CA ALA A 74 -0.89 7.19 12.09
C ALA A 74 0.10 6.29 12.84
N VAL A 75 1.37 6.24 12.42
CA VAL A 75 2.41 5.47 13.14
C VAL A 75 2.57 5.98 14.57
N LEU A 76 2.71 7.31 14.76
CA LEU A 76 2.83 7.90 16.10
C LEU A 76 1.61 7.61 16.96
N SER A 77 0.41 7.70 16.38
CA SER A 77 -0.85 7.39 17.08
C SER A 77 -0.92 5.93 17.53
N ILE A 78 -0.52 5.00 16.68
CA ILE A 78 -0.48 3.58 17.02
C ILE A 78 0.57 3.30 18.09
N HIS A 79 1.76 3.90 17.99
CA HIS A 79 2.78 3.76 19.05
C HIS A 79 2.26 4.25 20.38
N PHE A 80 1.55 5.39 20.42
CA PHE A 80 0.95 5.91 21.64
C PHE A 80 -0.11 4.97 22.22
N ILE A 81 -1.06 4.48 21.35
CA ILE A 81 -2.16 3.59 21.77
C ILE A 81 -1.63 2.25 22.31
N PHE A 82 -0.57 1.72 21.75
CA PHE A 82 0.02 0.44 22.18
C PHE A 82 1.19 0.58 23.13
N GLU A 83 1.38 1.77 23.72
CA GLU A 83 2.43 2.06 24.71
C GLU A 83 3.85 1.71 24.24
N LEU A 84 4.09 1.90 22.91
CA LEU A 84 5.39 1.70 22.29
C LEU A 84 6.20 3.00 22.35
N SER A 85 7.52 2.90 22.17
CA SER A 85 8.37 4.08 21.97
C SER A 85 7.87 4.87 20.75
N LEU A 86 7.55 6.17 20.94
CA LEU A 86 6.93 7.00 19.91
C LEU A 86 7.80 7.13 18.66
N LEU A 87 9.10 7.33 18.84
CA LEU A 87 10.05 7.49 17.76
C LEU A 87 10.88 6.22 17.62
N GLN A 88 10.70 5.54 16.51
CA GLN A 88 11.44 4.34 16.16
C GLN A 88 11.96 4.46 14.73
N ILE A 89 13.08 3.79 14.45
CA ILE A 89 13.54 3.53 13.09
C ILE A 89 13.64 2.03 12.94
N SER A 90 13.02 1.50 11.90
CA SER A 90 13.03 0.04 11.69
C SER A 90 14.40 -0.46 11.30
N SER A 91 14.82 -1.54 11.93
CA SER A 91 16.06 -2.26 11.65
C SER A 91 15.88 -3.42 10.66
N LYS A 92 14.65 -3.66 10.16
CA LYS A 92 14.30 -4.86 9.37
C LYS A 92 14.57 -4.68 7.89
N PRO A 93 15.65 -5.26 7.33
CA PRO A 93 15.96 -5.11 5.92
C PRO A 93 14.98 -5.92 5.06
N ARG A 94 14.36 -5.25 4.10
CA ARG A 94 13.54 -5.86 3.05
C ARG A 94 13.98 -5.28 1.71
N MET A 95 15.10 -5.79 1.19
CA MET A 95 15.83 -5.21 0.06
C MET A 95 15.99 -6.23 -1.07
N GLY A 96 16.40 -5.71 -2.22
CA GLY A 96 16.79 -6.51 -3.39
C GLY A 96 15.71 -6.62 -4.45
N MET A 97 16.07 -7.30 -5.54
CA MET A 97 15.24 -7.40 -6.74
C MET A 97 13.90 -8.09 -6.48
N SER A 98 13.86 -9.03 -5.52
CA SER A 98 12.60 -9.68 -5.13
C SER A 98 11.56 -8.67 -4.61
N MET A 99 11.98 -7.71 -3.78
CA MET A 99 11.09 -6.65 -3.28
C MET A 99 10.69 -5.70 -4.40
N PHE A 100 11.63 -5.31 -5.24
CA PHE A 100 11.38 -4.45 -6.40
C PHE A 100 10.34 -5.07 -7.35
N PHE A 101 10.55 -6.32 -7.81
CA PHE A 101 9.59 -6.99 -8.69
C PHE A 101 8.24 -7.26 -8.03
N SER A 102 8.24 -7.59 -6.74
CA SER A 102 6.99 -7.74 -5.97
C SER A 102 6.17 -6.46 -5.96
N GLU A 103 6.80 -5.30 -5.75
CA GLU A 103 6.10 -4.02 -5.75
C GLU A 103 5.67 -3.58 -7.15
N ILE A 104 6.39 -3.98 -8.21
CA ILE A 104 5.89 -3.82 -9.60
C ILE A 104 4.56 -4.56 -9.76
N ILE A 105 4.52 -5.85 -9.42
CA ILE A 105 3.33 -6.69 -9.56
C ILE A 105 2.19 -6.15 -8.70
N ALA A 106 2.47 -5.80 -7.45
CA ALA A 106 1.49 -5.26 -6.52
C ALA A 106 0.86 -3.95 -7.01
N SER A 107 1.69 -3.00 -7.41
CA SER A 107 1.22 -1.67 -7.85
C SER A 107 0.57 -1.71 -9.22
N PHE A 108 1.14 -2.48 -10.15
CA PHE A 108 0.51 -2.75 -11.45
C PHE A 108 -0.89 -3.33 -11.29
N GLY A 109 -1.02 -4.41 -10.52
CA GLY A 109 -2.29 -5.08 -10.33
C GLY A 109 -3.31 -4.21 -9.58
N LEU A 110 -2.87 -3.46 -8.55
CA LEU A 110 -3.73 -2.53 -7.83
C LEU A 110 -4.31 -1.45 -8.74
N ILE A 111 -3.44 -0.74 -9.46
CA ILE A 111 -3.86 0.36 -10.35
C ILE A 111 -4.75 -0.18 -11.48
N LEU A 112 -4.38 -1.30 -12.10
CA LEU A 112 -5.19 -1.90 -13.15
C LEU A 112 -6.55 -2.35 -12.62
N THR A 113 -6.62 -2.94 -11.44
CA THR A 113 -7.88 -3.32 -10.77
C THR A 113 -8.78 -2.09 -10.59
N ILE A 114 -8.25 -0.99 -10.02
CA ILE A 114 -9.01 0.25 -9.84
C ILE A 114 -9.58 0.73 -11.18
N LEU A 115 -8.74 0.85 -12.19
CA LEU A 115 -9.13 1.44 -13.47
C LEU A 115 -10.13 0.57 -14.24
N MET A 116 -9.93 -0.74 -14.27
CA MET A 116 -10.81 -1.67 -15.00
C MET A 116 -12.15 -1.87 -14.30
N VAL A 117 -12.15 -2.04 -12.98
CA VAL A 117 -13.39 -2.18 -12.20
C VAL A 117 -14.20 -0.90 -12.26
N ARG A 118 -13.57 0.26 -12.08
CA ARG A 118 -14.24 1.56 -12.15
C ARG A 118 -14.91 1.81 -13.49
N LYS A 119 -14.29 1.38 -14.60
CA LYS A 119 -14.86 1.49 -15.96
C LYS A 119 -16.19 0.72 -16.08
N ASN A 120 -16.28 -0.44 -15.42
CA ASN A 120 -17.43 -1.32 -15.52
C ASN A 120 -18.50 -1.01 -14.44
N ASN A 121 -18.07 -0.87 -13.19
CA ASN A 121 -18.95 -0.58 -12.07
C ASN A 121 -18.18 0.10 -10.92
N LYS A 122 -18.35 1.41 -10.80
CA LYS A 122 -17.64 2.22 -9.77
C LYS A 122 -17.91 1.72 -8.35
N SER A 123 -19.12 1.22 -8.05
CA SER A 123 -19.47 0.78 -6.70
C SER A 123 -18.68 -0.44 -6.22
N ASN A 124 -18.08 -1.20 -7.13
CA ASN A 124 -17.30 -2.39 -6.82
C ASN A 124 -15.81 -2.09 -6.57
N VAL A 125 -15.35 -0.84 -6.74
CA VAL A 125 -13.93 -0.49 -6.58
C VAL A 125 -13.47 -0.79 -5.16
N ALA A 126 -14.22 -0.38 -4.16
CA ALA A 126 -13.86 -0.58 -2.75
C ALA A 126 -13.60 -2.06 -2.41
N ILE A 127 -14.53 -2.93 -2.77
CA ILE A 127 -14.40 -4.37 -2.50
C ILE A 127 -13.26 -4.99 -3.32
N SER A 128 -13.10 -4.58 -4.58
CA SER A 128 -12.06 -5.14 -5.45
C SER A 128 -10.66 -4.76 -4.98
N VAL A 129 -10.46 -3.51 -4.54
CA VAL A 129 -9.20 -3.04 -3.95
C VAL A 129 -8.90 -3.80 -2.65
N ALA A 130 -9.89 -3.91 -1.77
CA ALA A 130 -9.75 -4.63 -0.51
C ALA A 130 -9.33 -6.09 -0.72
N LEU A 131 -10.01 -6.80 -1.62
CA LEU A 131 -9.70 -8.19 -1.95
C LEU A 131 -8.35 -8.34 -2.65
N PHE A 132 -8.01 -7.41 -3.57
CA PHE A 132 -6.71 -7.43 -4.24
C PHE A 132 -5.56 -7.29 -3.24
N ILE A 133 -5.64 -6.33 -2.32
CA ILE A 133 -4.60 -6.14 -1.28
C ILE A 133 -4.57 -7.35 -0.33
N THR A 134 -5.72 -7.87 0.08
CA THR A 134 -5.80 -9.09 0.90
C THR A 134 -5.06 -10.26 0.24
N ALA A 135 -5.29 -10.50 -1.03
CA ALA A 135 -4.58 -11.54 -1.79
C ALA A 135 -3.10 -11.19 -1.96
N GLY A 136 -2.78 -9.93 -2.23
CA GLY A 136 -1.42 -9.42 -2.45
C GLY A 136 -0.45 -9.70 -1.30
N TYR A 137 -0.92 -9.70 -0.07
CA TYR A 137 -0.13 -10.09 1.09
C TYR A 137 0.50 -11.49 0.94
N TRP A 138 -0.12 -12.36 0.14
CA TRP A 138 0.28 -13.77 0.01
C TRP A 138 1.02 -14.10 -1.28
N PHE A 139 0.72 -13.41 -2.38
CA PHE A 139 1.39 -13.68 -3.66
C PHE A 139 2.60 -12.79 -3.94
N THR A 140 2.92 -11.83 -3.05
CA THR A 140 4.11 -10.98 -3.18
C THR A 140 5.03 -11.14 -1.98
N SER A 141 6.35 -11.16 -2.19
CA SER A 141 7.33 -11.20 -1.11
C SER A 141 7.39 -9.87 -0.33
N SER A 142 6.95 -8.77 -0.94
CA SER A 142 6.85 -7.44 -0.30
C SER A 142 5.63 -7.30 0.62
N THR A 143 4.71 -8.27 0.60
CA THR A 143 3.38 -8.17 1.23
C THR A 143 2.53 -7.04 0.67
N SER A 144 2.77 -6.70 -0.62
CA SER A 144 1.94 -5.80 -1.43
C SER A 144 1.73 -4.43 -0.78
N PHE A 145 2.80 -3.71 -0.46
CA PHE A 145 2.64 -2.35 0.07
C PHE A 145 1.93 -1.47 -0.94
N ALA A 146 2.40 -1.50 -2.20
CA ALA A 146 1.79 -0.80 -3.33
C ALA A 146 1.36 0.64 -3.00
N ASN A 147 2.06 1.30 -2.05
CA ASN A 147 1.69 2.60 -1.51
C ASN A 147 2.94 3.32 -0.94
N PRO A 148 3.44 4.38 -1.59
CA PRO A 148 4.60 5.12 -1.11
C PRO A 148 4.44 5.73 0.28
N ALA A 149 3.26 6.23 0.64
CA ALA A 149 3.03 6.80 1.96
C ALA A 149 3.13 5.74 3.07
N VAL A 150 2.57 4.57 2.84
CA VAL A 150 2.71 3.42 3.74
C VAL A 150 4.16 2.95 3.81
N THR A 151 4.85 2.90 2.68
CA THR A 151 6.26 2.50 2.61
C THR A 151 7.13 3.41 3.48
N LEU A 152 6.97 4.73 3.33
CA LEU A 152 7.70 5.68 4.17
C LEU A 152 7.31 5.54 5.65
N ALA A 153 6.02 5.50 5.96
CA ALA A 153 5.54 5.42 7.34
C ALA A 153 6.09 4.19 8.08
N ARG A 154 6.22 3.06 7.39
CA ARG A 154 6.73 1.81 7.97
C ARG A 154 8.24 1.83 8.28
N THR A 155 8.98 2.82 7.83
CA THR A 155 10.37 2.99 8.29
C THR A 155 10.47 3.57 9.71
N PHE A 156 9.38 4.16 10.19
CA PHE A 156 9.31 4.75 11.53
C PHE A 156 8.68 3.83 12.58
N THR A 157 8.61 2.53 12.32
CA THR A 157 8.17 1.52 13.30
C THR A 157 9.01 0.26 13.22
N ASP A 158 9.56 -0.20 14.33
CA ASP A 158 10.32 -1.47 14.39
C ASP A 158 9.45 -2.66 14.81
N THR A 159 8.15 -2.56 14.59
CA THR A 159 7.17 -3.63 14.78
C THR A 159 7.21 -4.65 13.64
N PHE A 160 6.32 -5.64 13.68
CA PHE A 160 6.20 -6.69 12.64
C PHE A 160 6.15 -6.13 11.20
N THR A 161 5.52 -4.98 11.02
CA THR A 161 5.27 -4.39 9.70
C THR A 161 6.37 -3.43 9.23
N GLY A 162 7.38 -3.15 10.07
CA GLY A 162 8.45 -2.22 9.76
C GLY A 162 9.38 -2.69 8.65
N ILE A 163 10.01 -1.73 7.98
CA ILE A 163 11.09 -1.94 7.01
C ILE A 163 12.21 -0.94 7.25
N SER A 164 13.47 -1.34 7.05
CA SER A 164 14.58 -0.41 7.22
C SER A 164 14.54 0.70 6.15
N PRO A 165 15.05 1.93 6.44
CA PRO A 165 15.03 3.04 5.51
C PRO A 165 15.68 2.73 4.15
N GLU A 166 16.74 1.93 4.13
CA GLU A 166 17.44 1.51 2.91
C GLU A 166 16.54 0.69 1.96
N SER A 167 15.46 0.10 2.50
CA SER A 167 14.50 -0.67 1.73
C SER A 167 13.63 0.21 0.83
N ILE A 168 13.44 1.49 1.16
CA ILE A 168 12.54 2.43 0.47
C ILE A 168 12.78 2.45 -1.04
N ILE A 169 14.04 2.47 -1.47
CA ILE A 169 14.36 2.58 -2.90
C ILE A 169 13.79 1.43 -3.72
N TYR A 170 13.81 0.19 -3.21
CA TYR A 170 13.26 -0.97 -3.89
C TYR A 170 11.73 -0.92 -3.98
N PHE A 171 11.09 -0.46 -2.92
CA PHE A 171 9.63 -0.32 -2.88
C PHE A 171 9.16 0.82 -3.78
N PHE A 172 9.68 2.03 -3.60
CA PHE A 172 9.27 3.20 -4.37
C PHE A 172 9.49 3.02 -5.86
N SER A 173 10.68 2.56 -6.26
CA SER A 173 10.98 2.33 -7.67
C SER A 173 10.06 1.26 -8.28
N GLY A 174 9.81 0.16 -7.57
CA GLY A 174 8.87 -0.88 -8.01
C GLY A 174 7.45 -0.34 -8.15
N GLN A 175 6.98 0.43 -7.17
CA GLN A 175 5.65 1.05 -7.18
C GLN A 175 5.46 2.00 -8.36
N LEU A 176 6.44 2.84 -8.67
CA LEU A 176 6.38 3.74 -9.82
C LEU A 176 6.40 2.99 -11.14
N VAL A 177 7.27 2.00 -11.29
CA VAL A 177 7.29 1.17 -12.51
C VAL A 177 5.96 0.45 -12.72
N GLY A 178 5.40 -0.16 -11.66
CA GLY A 178 4.09 -0.81 -11.71
C GLY A 178 2.96 0.14 -12.11
N LEU A 179 2.94 1.36 -11.56
CA LEU A 179 2.02 2.42 -11.95
C LEU A 179 2.08 2.72 -13.46
N PHE A 180 3.29 2.94 -14.02
CA PHE A 180 3.45 3.27 -15.43
C PHE A 180 3.02 2.11 -16.33
N ILE A 181 3.37 0.87 -15.99
CA ILE A 181 2.94 -0.31 -16.74
C ILE A 181 1.40 -0.37 -16.76
N ALA A 182 0.74 -0.20 -15.61
CA ALA A 182 -0.71 -0.20 -15.51
C ALA A 182 -1.35 0.90 -16.37
N PHE A 183 -0.77 2.11 -16.35
CA PHE A 183 -1.25 3.24 -17.15
C PHE A 183 -1.21 2.98 -18.65
N TYR A 184 -0.09 2.46 -19.16
CA TYR A 184 0.05 2.18 -20.59
C TYR A 184 -0.84 1.01 -21.04
N ILE A 185 -0.92 -0.07 -20.24
CA ILE A 185 -1.83 -1.18 -20.52
C ILE A 185 -3.29 -0.73 -20.51
N TYR A 186 -3.70 0.06 -19.52
CA TYR A 186 -5.05 0.61 -19.49
C TYR A 186 -5.36 1.47 -20.70
N LYS A 187 -4.43 2.32 -21.13
CA LYS A 187 -4.59 3.11 -22.36
C LYS A 187 -4.72 2.25 -23.63
N PHE A 188 -3.98 1.15 -23.69
CA PHE A 188 -4.05 0.22 -24.81
C PHE A 188 -5.40 -0.52 -24.87
N LEU A 189 -5.96 -0.85 -23.71
CA LEU A 189 -7.24 -1.57 -23.58
C LEU A 189 -8.48 -0.66 -23.66
N ARG A 190 -8.30 0.65 -23.71
CA ARG A 190 -9.39 1.64 -23.75
C ARG A 190 -9.80 1.99 -25.18
#